data_92558130caa5d48510e63c375c2b09ba
#
_entry.id   92558130caa5d48510e63c375c2b09ba
#
_cell.length_a   1.000
_cell.length_b   1.000
_cell.length_c   1.000
_cell.angle_alpha   90.00
_cell.angle_beta   90.00
_cell.angle_gamma   90.00
#
_symmetry.space_group_name_H-M   'P 1'
#
loop_
_entity.id
_entity.type
_entity.pdbx_description
1 polymer ?
#
loop_
_entity_poly.entity_id
_entity_poly.type
_entity_poly.pdbx_seq_one_letter_code
_entity_poly.pdbx_strand_id
1 'polypeptide(L)'
;MSAIVRVEIHVFEFDAHNLARDGVAQTITYCKNSSIRVTKHAIVITTADGGRGEYVTHWVATAATLGQMLMLAPRLIGKDARERIAIYEDLKRDIRQFDHMGHGPLDIALWDWAGKRYGAPIQELLGGYRKRLPAYARTYHGDRAGGLASKEAFADFAQSCYDMGYRAFKIHGWNDGNAREEAANVLHVAKAVGDRMVLMLDPACELRTFADALYVGRACDEAGYFWYEDPFRDAGTSAFAHRKLRGMLRTPLLITEHVRGVEPKADFVLAGGTDFVRVDPEYDMGITGSLKIAHMAEALGLDCEIHASGPAHRHLMAAMRNSNYYEVALVGPDCPNVIPPVYACGYSDQLDCIDAAGTVGVPHGPGLGVTYDWDYIDRHRVAKHVFE
;
A
#
# COMPACT_ATOMS: atom_id res chain seq x y z
N MET A 1 -1.26 25.51 -23.64
CA MET A 1 -1.55 25.57 -22.19
C MET A 1 -2.03 24.19 -21.79
N SER A 2 -1.49 23.63 -20.74
CA SER A 2 -1.90 22.30 -20.23
C SER A 2 -3.04 22.42 -19.21
N ALA A 3 -4.03 23.28 -19.51
CA ALA A 3 -5.22 23.44 -18.66
C ALA A 3 -6.00 22.13 -18.63
N ILE A 4 -6.39 21.68 -17.45
CA ILE A 4 -7.25 20.52 -17.26
C ILE A 4 -8.65 20.91 -17.71
N VAL A 5 -9.19 20.20 -18.70
CA VAL A 5 -10.53 20.48 -19.26
C VAL A 5 -11.53 19.39 -18.92
N ARG A 6 -11.07 18.22 -18.46
CA ARG A 6 -11.96 17.11 -18.14
C ARG A 6 -11.34 16.18 -17.11
N VAL A 7 -12.16 15.76 -16.13
CA VAL A 7 -11.82 14.71 -15.17
C VAL A 7 -12.94 13.67 -15.20
N GLU A 8 -12.58 12.41 -15.36
CA GLU A 8 -13.51 11.28 -15.34
C GLU A 8 -13.14 10.32 -14.21
N ILE A 9 -14.15 9.84 -13.49
CA ILE A 9 -14.02 8.82 -12.47
C ILE A 9 -14.97 7.68 -12.83
N HIS A 10 -14.42 6.54 -13.20
CA HIS A 10 -15.15 5.33 -13.51
C HIS A 10 -15.11 4.41 -12.29
N VAL A 11 -16.27 4.02 -11.80
CA VAL A 11 -16.42 3.02 -10.74
C VAL A 11 -16.71 1.69 -11.39
N PHE A 12 -15.90 0.69 -11.15
CA PHE A 12 -16.09 -0.65 -11.69
C PHE A 12 -15.88 -1.72 -10.62
N GLU A 13 -16.41 -2.92 -10.86
CA GLU A 13 -16.40 -4.03 -9.89
C GLU A 13 -15.98 -5.33 -10.56
N PHE A 14 -15.32 -6.18 -9.78
CA PHE A 14 -15.02 -7.55 -10.19
C PHE A 14 -15.08 -8.50 -8.98
N ASP A 15 -15.13 -9.80 -9.23
CA ASP A 15 -15.15 -10.80 -8.18
C ASP A 15 -13.74 -11.31 -7.91
N ALA A 16 -13.33 -11.27 -6.63
CA ALA A 16 -12.09 -11.89 -6.14
C ALA A 16 -12.44 -13.17 -5.38
N HIS A 17 -11.81 -14.29 -5.78
CA HIS A 17 -12.14 -15.62 -5.27
C HIS A 17 -11.24 -16.06 -4.11
N ASN A 18 -11.70 -17.03 -3.32
CA ASN A 18 -11.06 -17.55 -2.13
C ASN A 18 -10.82 -16.51 -1.03
N LEU A 19 -11.65 -15.47 -1.01
CA LEU A 19 -11.59 -14.37 -0.07
C LEU A 19 -12.95 -14.12 0.55
N ALA A 20 -12.95 -13.66 1.81
CA ALA A 20 -14.11 -13.15 2.53
C ALA A 20 -13.76 -11.82 3.20
N ARG A 21 -14.79 -11.11 3.69
CA ARG A 21 -14.59 -10.01 4.63
C ARG A 21 -15.06 -10.46 6.00
N ASP A 22 -14.29 -10.17 7.04
CA ASP A 22 -14.77 -10.40 8.39
C ASP A 22 -15.96 -9.49 8.71
N GLY A 23 -16.79 -9.94 9.65
CA GLY A 23 -18.02 -9.22 10.03
C GLY A 23 -17.78 -8.00 10.91
N VAL A 24 -16.58 -7.79 11.42
CA VAL A 24 -16.25 -6.76 12.42
C VAL A 24 -15.49 -5.60 11.82
N ALA A 25 -14.31 -5.87 11.26
CA ALA A 25 -13.42 -4.83 10.74
C ALA A 25 -13.48 -4.70 9.21
N GLN A 26 -14.27 -5.53 8.52
CA GLN A 26 -14.32 -5.61 7.05
C GLN A 26 -12.97 -5.94 6.42
N THR A 27 -12.05 -6.49 7.20
CA THR A 27 -10.73 -6.91 6.76
C THR A 27 -10.85 -8.11 5.82
N ILE A 28 -10.00 -8.15 4.81
CA ILE A 28 -9.99 -9.27 3.87
C ILE A 28 -9.27 -10.45 4.52
N THR A 29 -9.94 -11.61 4.53
CA THR A 29 -9.42 -12.87 5.04
C THR A 29 -9.38 -13.91 3.93
N TYR A 30 -8.41 -14.84 4.00
CA TYR A 30 -8.43 -16.00 3.14
C TYR A 30 -9.61 -16.90 3.52
N CYS A 31 -10.46 -17.23 2.57
CA CYS A 31 -11.61 -18.10 2.79
C CYS A 31 -11.86 -18.95 1.55
N LYS A 32 -11.44 -20.22 1.59
CA LYS A 32 -11.52 -21.14 0.45
C LYS A 32 -12.96 -21.30 -0.06
N ASN A 33 -13.14 -21.25 -1.38
CA ASN A 33 -14.41 -21.33 -2.09
C ASN A 33 -15.39 -20.15 -1.86
N SER A 34 -14.96 -19.10 -1.17
CA SER A 34 -15.71 -17.83 -1.07
C SER A 34 -15.36 -16.90 -2.23
N SER A 35 -16.19 -15.87 -2.40
CA SER A 35 -15.94 -14.77 -3.34
C SER A 35 -16.43 -13.46 -2.75
N ILE A 36 -15.66 -12.39 -2.95
CA ILE A 36 -16.07 -11.04 -2.60
C ILE A 36 -16.14 -10.16 -3.83
N ARG A 37 -17.10 -9.26 -3.84
CA ARG A 37 -17.17 -8.17 -4.82
C ARG A 37 -16.19 -7.07 -4.42
N VAL A 38 -15.27 -6.73 -5.32
CA VAL A 38 -14.25 -5.69 -5.14
C VAL A 38 -14.56 -4.52 -6.06
N THR A 39 -14.70 -3.33 -5.47
CA THR A 39 -14.88 -2.07 -6.21
C THR A 39 -13.51 -1.43 -6.45
N LYS A 40 -13.32 -0.83 -7.63
CA LYS A 40 -12.14 -0.02 -7.98
C LYS A 40 -12.58 1.27 -8.68
N HIS A 41 -11.66 2.25 -8.67
CA HIS A 41 -11.87 3.52 -9.36
C HIS A 41 -10.79 3.70 -10.43
N ALA A 42 -11.22 4.01 -11.66
CA ALA A 42 -10.32 4.43 -12.72
C ALA A 42 -10.49 5.93 -12.96
N ILE A 43 -9.41 6.68 -12.87
CA ILE A 43 -9.36 8.13 -13.01
C ILE A 43 -8.74 8.47 -14.35
N VAL A 44 -9.32 9.43 -15.07
CA VAL A 44 -8.76 10.01 -16.28
C VAL A 44 -8.77 11.53 -16.17
N ILE A 45 -7.62 12.14 -16.39
CA ILE A 45 -7.47 13.61 -16.47
C ILE A 45 -7.07 13.95 -17.90
N THR A 46 -7.83 14.86 -18.54
CA THR A 46 -7.55 15.32 -19.91
C THR A 46 -7.27 16.82 -19.90
N THR A 47 -6.23 17.23 -20.63
CA THR A 47 -5.85 18.64 -20.80
C THR A 47 -6.25 19.17 -22.18
N ALA A 48 -6.34 20.49 -22.32
CA ALA A 48 -6.77 21.18 -23.55
C ALA A 48 -5.88 20.90 -24.78
N ASP A 49 -4.62 20.52 -24.55
CA ASP A 49 -3.69 20.10 -25.60
C ASP A 49 -3.79 18.60 -25.95
N GLY A 50 -4.79 17.90 -25.44
CA GLY A 50 -5.05 16.48 -25.68
C GLY A 50 -4.25 15.52 -24.82
N GLY A 51 -3.44 16.03 -23.87
CA GLY A 51 -2.71 15.19 -22.92
C GLY A 51 -3.65 14.41 -22.02
N ARG A 52 -3.30 13.16 -21.68
CA ARG A 52 -4.11 12.26 -20.87
C ARG A 52 -3.28 11.62 -19.75
N GLY A 53 -3.74 11.72 -18.50
CA GLY A 53 -3.22 11.01 -17.35
C GLY A 53 -4.25 10.03 -16.80
N GLU A 54 -3.80 8.85 -16.39
CA GLU A 54 -4.68 7.75 -15.99
C GLU A 54 -4.16 7.07 -14.74
N TYR A 55 -5.08 6.64 -13.88
CA TYR A 55 -4.76 5.79 -12.74
C TYR A 55 -5.92 4.88 -12.37
N VAL A 56 -5.64 3.64 -12.03
CA VAL A 56 -6.61 2.71 -11.45
C VAL A 56 -6.18 2.39 -10.02
N THR A 57 -7.10 2.60 -9.05
CA THR A 57 -6.82 2.40 -7.63
C THR A 57 -6.57 0.93 -7.31
N HIS A 58 -5.61 0.68 -6.45
CA HIS A 58 -5.29 -0.65 -5.94
C HIS A 58 -5.97 -0.92 -4.58
N TRP A 59 -5.83 0.00 -3.63
CA TRP A 59 -6.26 -0.19 -2.24
C TRP A 59 -7.42 0.71 -1.83
N VAL A 60 -7.37 1.98 -2.23
CA VAL A 60 -8.27 3.02 -1.77
C VAL A 60 -9.52 3.11 -2.65
N ALA A 61 -10.41 2.13 -2.55
CA ALA A 61 -11.65 2.13 -3.34
C ALA A 61 -12.89 1.95 -2.44
N THR A 62 -13.14 2.94 -1.59
CA THR A 62 -14.29 2.99 -0.69
C THR A 62 -15.27 4.08 -1.09
N ALA A 63 -16.50 4.04 -0.55
CA ALA A 63 -17.47 5.11 -0.72
C ALA A 63 -16.96 6.47 -0.20
N ALA A 64 -16.18 6.45 0.90
CA ALA A 64 -15.56 7.67 1.45
C ALA A 64 -14.53 8.26 0.47
N THR A 65 -13.68 7.44 -0.10
CA THR A 65 -12.68 7.87 -1.09
C THR A 65 -13.34 8.41 -2.36
N LEU A 66 -14.38 7.73 -2.86
CA LEU A 66 -15.15 8.21 -3.99
C LEU A 66 -15.78 9.58 -3.67
N GLY A 67 -16.41 9.71 -2.50
CA GLY A 67 -16.99 11.00 -2.07
C GLY A 67 -15.96 12.13 -2.07
N GLN A 68 -14.76 11.89 -1.55
CA GLN A 68 -13.68 12.88 -1.57
C GLN A 68 -13.21 13.20 -3.00
N MET A 69 -13.05 12.20 -3.86
CA MET A 69 -12.70 12.43 -5.27
C MET A 69 -13.77 13.27 -5.99
N LEU A 70 -15.07 13.03 -5.74
CA LEU A 70 -16.16 13.81 -6.29
C LEU A 70 -16.17 15.27 -5.80
N MET A 71 -15.69 15.53 -4.58
CA MET A 71 -15.50 16.89 -4.06
C MET A 71 -14.31 17.60 -4.74
N LEU A 72 -13.22 16.86 -5.00
CA LEU A 72 -11.96 17.43 -5.48
C LEU A 72 -11.88 17.52 -7.02
N ALA A 73 -12.46 16.58 -7.77
CA ALA A 73 -12.34 16.53 -9.23
C ALA A 73 -12.81 17.84 -9.92
N PRO A 74 -13.92 18.47 -9.56
CA PRO A 74 -14.31 19.74 -10.18
C PRO A 74 -13.33 20.90 -9.87
N ARG A 75 -12.54 20.80 -8.81
CA ARG A 75 -11.53 21.82 -8.43
C ARG A 75 -10.28 21.75 -9.30
N LEU A 76 -10.12 20.69 -10.08
CA LEU A 76 -9.01 20.56 -11.04
C LEU A 76 -9.29 21.29 -12.35
N ILE A 77 -10.56 21.50 -12.72
CA ILE A 77 -10.92 22.11 -14.00
C ILE A 77 -10.37 23.54 -14.09
N GLY A 78 -9.70 23.82 -15.23
CA GLY A 78 -9.04 25.09 -15.50
C GLY A 78 -7.63 25.23 -14.93
N LYS A 79 -7.21 24.37 -14.00
CA LYS A 79 -5.83 24.39 -13.46
C LYS A 79 -4.82 23.91 -14.48
N ASP A 80 -3.60 24.40 -14.42
CA ASP A 80 -2.49 23.93 -15.27
C ASP A 80 -1.91 22.62 -14.68
N ALA A 81 -2.02 21.52 -15.41
CA ALA A 81 -1.53 20.20 -14.99
C ALA A 81 -0.01 20.14 -14.72
N ARG A 82 0.76 21.16 -15.13
CA ARG A 82 2.19 21.28 -14.82
C ARG A 82 2.44 21.73 -13.38
N GLU A 83 1.49 22.42 -12.76
CA GLU A 83 1.60 23.03 -11.42
C GLU A 83 1.15 22.07 -10.32
N ARG A 84 1.66 20.82 -10.35
CA ARG A 84 1.23 19.75 -9.42
C ARG A 84 1.36 20.11 -7.94
N ILE A 85 2.41 20.87 -7.57
CA ILE A 85 2.58 21.29 -6.16
C ILE A 85 1.50 22.30 -5.76
N ALA A 86 1.17 23.26 -6.61
CA ALA A 86 0.08 24.22 -6.34
C ALA A 86 -1.27 23.50 -6.26
N ILE A 87 -1.52 22.55 -7.19
CA ILE A 87 -2.73 21.70 -7.16
C ILE A 87 -2.79 20.90 -5.86
N TYR A 88 -1.69 20.28 -5.46
CA TYR A 88 -1.60 19.51 -4.20
C TYR A 88 -2.00 20.38 -2.99
N GLU A 89 -1.47 21.60 -2.86
CA GLU A 89 -1.76 22.49 -1.74
C GLU A 89 -3.23 22.96 -1.76
N ASP A 90 -3.78 23.25 -2.93
CA ASP A 90 -5.18 23.64 -3.08
C ASP A 90 -6.13 22.50 -2.69
N LEU A 91 -5.91 21.28 -3.22
CA LEU A 91 -6.75 20.13 -2.90
C LEU A 91 -6.66 19.74 -1.43
N LYS A 92 -5.44 19.80 -0.84
CA LYS A 92 -5.25 19.58 0.60
C LYS A 92 -6.06 20.56 1.43
N ARG A 93 -6.09 21.85 1.02
CA ARG A 93 -6.88 22.88 1.68
C ARG A 93 -8.39 22.62 1.56
N ASP A 94 -8.85 22.16 0.40
CA ASP A 94 -10.27 21.94 0.13
C ASP A 94 -10.84 20.82 1.02
N ILE A 95 -10.05 19.80 1.35
CA ILE A 95 -10.48 18.68 2.21
C ILE A 95 -9.89 18.71 3.63
N ARG A 96 -9.42 19.84 4.11
CA ARG A 96 -8.77 20.00 5.43
C ARG A 96 -9.61 19.53 6.63
N GLN A 97 -10.91 19.34 6.46
CA GLN A 97 -11.83 18.88 7.50
C GLN A 97 -12.09 17.35 7.43
N PHE A 98 -11.47 16.66 6.48
CA PHE A 98 -11.67 15.25 6.22
C PHE A 98 -10.32 14.52 6.14
N ASP A 99 -10.36 13.20 6.04
CA ASP A 99 -9.21 12.41 5.63
C ASP A 99 -8.85 12.71 4.16
N HIS A 100 -7.64 12.32 3.73
CA HIS A 100 -7.06 12.75 2.45
C HIS A 100 -7.01 11.65 1.37
N MET A 101 -7.63 10.49 1.60
CA MET A 101 -7.52 9.32 0.71
C MET A 101 -8.03 9.55 -0.72
N GLY A 102 -9.00 10.45 -0.92
CA GLY A 102 -9.48 10.78 -2.26
C GLY A 102 -8.56 11.71 -3.07
N HIS A 103 -7.55 12.30 -2.43
CA HIS A 103 -6.55 13.14 -3.10
C HIS A 103 -5.52 12.29 -3.86
N GLY A 104 -5.06 11.18 -3.26
CA GLY A 104 -3.98 10.35 -3.79
C GLY A 104 -4.18 9.91 -5.25
N PRO A 105 -5.31 9.30 -5.60
CA PRO A 105 -5.57 8.85 -6.97
C PRO A 105 -5.55 9.96 -8.02
N LEU A 106 -6.01 11.18 -7.67
CA LEU A 106 -5.98 12.34 -8.56
C LEU A 106 -4.54 12.84 -8.79
N ASP A 107 -3.73 12.91 -7.75
CA ASP A 107 -2.32 13.30 -7.85
C ASP A 107 -1.53 12.29 -8.68
N ILE A 108 -1.76 10.99 -8.47
CA ILE A 108 -1.09 9.93 -9.26
C ILE A 108 -1.43 10.06 -10.75
N ALA A 109 -2.70 10.32 -11.10
CA ALA A 109 -3.10 10.55 -12.48
C ALA A 109 -2.44 11.81 -13.08
N LEU A 110 -2.22 12.86 -12.29
CA LEU A 110 -1.46 14.05 -12.72
C LEU A 110 0.02 13.74 -12.95
N TRP A 111 0.62 12.87 -12.14
CA TRP A 111 1.99 12.41 -12.36
C TRP A 111 2.10 11.52 -13.60
N ASP A 112 1.11 10.67 -13.87
CA ASP A 112 1.05 9.88 -15.11
C ASP A 112 0.96 10.80 -16.33
N TRP A 113 0.08 11.82 -16.28
CA TRP A 113 0.01 12.86 -17.30
C TRP A 113 1.36 13.53 -17.53
N ALA A 114 2.07 13.90 -16.45
CA ALA A 114 3.37 14.56 -16.56
C ALA A 114 4.42 13.66 -17.20
N GLY A 115 4.50 12.40 -16.79
CA GLY A 115 5.43 11.45 -17.40
C GLY A 115 5.16 11.23 -18.89
N LYS A 116 3.90 11.08 -19.28
CA LYS A 116 3.48 10.99 -20.70
C LYS A 116 3.82 12.28 -21.47
N ARG A 117 3.59 13.44 -20.86
CA ARG A 117 3.90 14.75 -21.43
C ARG A 117 5.38 14.95 -21.70
N TYR A 118 6.24 14.52 -20.79
CA TYR A 118 7.69 14.67 -20.90
C TYR A 118 8.39 13.46 -21.53
N GLY A 119 7.65 12.41 -21.89
CA GLY A 119 8.19 11.21 -22.51
C GLY A 119 9.08 10.38 -21.57
N ALA A 120 8.87 10.46 -20.25
CA ALA A 120 9.69 9.82 -19.24
C ALA A 120 8.85 9.05 -18.20
N PRO A 121 9.35 7.93 -17.66
CA PRO A 121 8.70 7.27 -16.54
C PRO A 121 8.78 8.15 -15.29
N ILE A 122 7.80 8.02 -14.41
CA ILE A 122 7.69 8.86 -13.19
C ILE A 122 8.98 8.79 -12.36
N GLN A 123 9.55 7.61 -12.17
CA GLN A 123 10.81 7.48 -11.40
C GLN A 123 11.94 8.36 -11.93
N GLU A 124 12.04 8.59 -13.24
CA GLU A 124 13.06 9.46 -13.81
C GLU A 124 12.76 10.93 -13.54
N LEU A 125 11.49 11.32 -13.60
CA LEU A 125 11.07 12.68 -13.20
C LEU A 125 11.34 12.97 -11.72
N LEU A 126 11.37 11.93 -10.88
CA LEU A 126 11.68 12.01 -9.45
C LEU A 126 13.18 11.92 -9.14
N GLY A 127 14.04 11.74 -10.17
CA GLY A 127 15.48 11.67 -10.03
C GLY A 127 16.07 10.26 -9.98
N GLY A 128 15.26 9.22 -9.79
CA GLY A 128 15.63 7.80 -9.83
C GLY A 128 16.80 7.42 -8.91
N TYR A 129 16.62 6.40 -8.10
CA TYR A 129 17.67 5.87 -7.24
C TYR A 129 18.02 4.42 -7.57
N ARG A 130 17.00 3.60 -7.88
CA ARG A 130 17.17 2.17 -8.21
C ARG A 130 16.22 1.73 -9.32
N LYS A 131 16.59 0.65 -10.04
CA LYS A 131 15.79 0.10 -11.15
C LYS A 131 15.09 -1.22 -10.80
N ARG A 132 15.51 -1.85 -9.72
CA ARG A 132 14.93 -3.10 -9.21
C ARG A 132 14.70 -2.96 -7.72
N LEU A 133 13.58 -3.50 -7.26
CA LEU A 133 13.10 -3.32 -5.90
C LEU A 133 13.12 -4.67 -5.21
N PRO A 134 13.92 -4.87 -4.15
CA PRO A 134 13.78 -6.05 -3.29
C PRO A 134 12.34 -6.17 -2.83
N ALA A 135 11.76 -7.38 -2.85
CA ALA A 135 10.35 -7.57 -2.55
C ALA A 135 10.13 -8.56 -1.39
N TYR A 136 9.07 -8.34 -0.65
CA TYR A 136 8.54 -9.32 0.28
C TYR A 136 7.14 -9.79 -0.11
N ALA A 137 6.83 -11.05 0.18
CA ALA A 137 5.46 -11.56 0.10
C ALA A 137 4.72 -11.25 1.40
N ARG A 138 3.52 -10.65 1.30
CA ARG A 138 2.63 -10.34 2.43
C ARG A 138 1.39 -11.19 2.36
N THR A 139 1.09 -11.95 3.41
CA THR A 139 -0.10 -12.82 3.46
C THR A 139 -1.41 -12.03 3.62
N TYR A 140 -2.54 -12.67 3.30
CA TYR A 140 -3.83 -12.34 3.88
C TYR A 140 -3.88 -12.75 5.35
N HIS A 141 -4.90 -12.25 6.07
CA HIS A 141 -5.24 -12.86 7.35
C HIS A 141 -5.66 -14.31 7.17
N GLY A 142 -5.16 -15.17 8.04
CA GLY A 142 -5.47 -16.59 8.03
C GLY A 142 -6.94 -16.85 8.39
N ASP A 143 -7.52 -17.84 7.73
CA ASP A 143 -8.83 -18.37 8.05
C ASP A 143 -8.70 -19.71 8.78
N ARG A 144 -9.27 -19.81 9.98
CA ARG A 144 -9.24 -21.02 10.80
C ARG A 144 -9.90 -22.23 10.12
N ALA A 145 -10.79 -22.00 9.18
CA ALA A 145 -11.51 -23.04 8.44
C ALA A 145 -10.89 -23.36 7.06
N GLY A 146 -9.89 -22.58 6.61
CA GLY A 146 -9.41 -22.66 5.24
C GLY A 146 -7.89 -22.53 5.10
N GLY A 147 -7.45 -21.65 4.23
CA GLY A 147 -6.04 -21.40 3.98
C GLY A 147 -5.37 -20.60 5.10
N LEU A 148 -4.10 -20.91 5.39
CA LEU A 148 -3.35 -20.33 6.50
C LEU A 148 -4.02 -20.53 7.87
N ALA A 149 -4.62 -21.70 8.07
CA ALA A 149 -5.43 -22.01 9.25
C ALA A 149 -4.59 -22.24 10.52
N SER A 150 -3.29 -22.51 10.39
CA SER A 150 -2.39 -22.82 11.49
C SER A 150 -1.00 -22.21 11.27
N LYS A 151 -0.20 -22.15 12.32
CA LYS A 151 1.21 -21.70 12.24
C LYS A 151 2.05 -22.59 11.29
N GLU A 152 1.73 -23.87 11.18
CA GLU A 152 2.36 -24.79 10.21
C GLU A 152 2.03 -24.36 8.78
N ALA A 153 0.78 -24.02 8.50
CA ALA A 153 0.36 -23.54 7.17
C ALA A 153 1.05 -22.21 6.79
N PHE A 154 1.24 -21.28 7.74
CA PHE A 154 2.04 -20.07 7.51
C PHE A 154 3.50 -20.41 7.21
N ALA A 155 4.11 -21.33 7.95
CA ALA A 155 5.50 -21.75 7.73
C ALA A 155 5.69 -22.43 6.37
N ASP A 156 4.79 -23.33 5.98
CA ASP A 156 4.80 -24.01 4.69
C ASP A 156 4.64 -23.01 3.53
N PHE A 157 3.78 -22.01 3.70
CA PHE A 157 3.61 -20.96 2.70
C PHE A 157 4.83 -20.06 2.62
N ALA A 158 5.46 -19.68 3.75
CA ALA A 158 6.70 -18.95 3.77
C ALA A 158 7.84 -19.72 3.07
N GLN A 159 7.92 -21.06 3.29
CA GLN A 159 8.86 -21.92 2.58
C GLN A 159 8.58 -21.91 1.07
N SER A 160 7.32 -21.98 0.66
CA SER A 160 6.94 -21.93 -0.76
C SER A 160 7.35 -20.58 -1.39
N CYS A 161 7.16 -19.47 -0.69
CA CYS A 161 7.64 -18.14 -1.13
C CYS A 161 9.17 -18.10 -1.26
N TYR A 162 9.91 -18.70 -0.31
CA TYR A 162 11.36 -18.82 -0.41
C TYR A 162 11.79 -19.60 -1.66
N ASP A 163 11.15 -20.72 -1.93
CA ASP A 163 11.44 -21.57 -3.10
C ASP A 163 11.14 -20.85 -4.43
N MET A 164 10.14 -19.94 -4.44
CA MET A 164 9.85 -19.07 -5.59
C MET A 164 10.90 -17.97 -5.80
N GLY A 165 11.73 -17.66 -4.80
CA GLY A 165 12.77 -16.65 -4.91
C GLY A 165 12.67 -15.49 -3.90
N TYR A 166 11.58 -15.37 -3.12
CA TYR A 166 11.48 -14.34 -2.09
C TYR A 166 12.57 -14.47 -1.02
N ARG A 167 13.07 -13.34 -0.56
CA ARG A 167 14.06 -13.27 0.54
C ARG A 167 13.54 -12.52 1.75
N ALA A 168 12.27 -12.11 1.70
CA ALA A 168 11.57 -11.48 2.81
C ALA A 168 10.09 -11.90 2.80
N PHE A 169 9.48 -12.00 3.99
CA PHE A 169 8.12 -12.48 4.17
C PHE A 169 7.46 -11.74 5.34
N LYS A 170 6.23 -11.24 5.14
CA LYS A 170 5.43 -10.58 6.17
C LYS A 170 4.19 -11.40 6.50
N ILE A 171 4.02 -11.67 7.79
CA ILE A 171 2.85 -12.33 8.32
C ILE A 171 1.77 -11.26 8.60
N HIS A 172 0.56 -11.46 8.06
CA HIS A 172 -0.68 -11.05 8.69
C HIS A 172 -1.25 -12.29 9.39
N GLY A 173 -1.39 -12.24 10.70
CA GLY A 173 -1.87 -13.38 11.46
C GLY A 173 -3.38 -13.61 11.31
N TRP A 174 -4.06 -13.90 12.39
CA TRP A 174 -5.52 -14.09 12.40
C TRP A 174 -6.22 -12.86 12.98
N ASN A 175 -7.43 -12.54 12.47
CA ASN A 175 -8.23 -11.39 12.91
C ASN A 175 -8.86 -11.53 14.30
N ASP A 176 -8.45 -12.49 15.12
CA ASP A 176 -9.04 -12.74 16.44
C ASP A 176 -8.29 -12.07 17.60
N GLY A 177 -7.10 -11.50 17.33
CA GLY A 177 -6.27 -10.84 18.34
C GLY A 177 -5.78 -11.77 19.45
N ASN A 178 -5.61 -13.07 19.16
CA ASN A 178 -5.09 -14.04 20.10
C ASN A 178 -3.58 -13.93 20.21
N ALA A 179 -3.09 -13.13 21.14
CA ALA A 179 -1.66 -12.85 21.30
C ALA A 179 -0.78 -14.10 21.50
N ARG A 180 -1.32 -15.18 22.12
CA ARG A 180 -0.57 -16.41 22.34
C ARG A 180 -0.33 -17.16 21.04
N GLU A 181 -1.34 -17.25 20.20
CA GLU A 181 -1.24 -17.90 18.90
C GLU A 181 -0.41 -17.07 17.91
N GLU A 182 -0.57 -15.74 17.93
CA GLU A 182 0.28 -14.84 17.13
C GLU A 182 1.77 -15.01 17.49
N ALA A 183 2.12 -14.99 18.78
CA ALA A 183 3.49 -15.23 19.21
C ALA A 183 4.02 -16.62 18.82
N ALA A 184 3.17 -17.66 18.93
CA ALA A 184 3.53 -19.01 18.53
C ALA A 184 3.74 -19.12 17.00
N ASN A 185 2.95 -18.38 16.20
CA ASN A 185 3.09 -18.28 14.74
C ASN A 185 4.43 -17.62 14.37
N VAL A 186 4.74 -16.46 14.99
CA VAL A 186 6.00 -15.73 14.83
C VAL A 186 7.21 -16.64 15.03
N LEU A 187 7.26 -17.35 16.16
CA LEU A 187 8.37 -18.25 16.50
C LEU A 187 8.44 -19.45 15.56
N HIS A 188 7.29 -19.99 15.15
CA HIS A 188 7.24 -21.17 14.29
C HIS A 188 7.70 -20.87 12.86
N VAL A 189 7.26 -19.77 12.26
CA VAL A 189 7.71 -19.33 10.93
C VAL A 189 9.19 -18.99 10.95
N ALA A 190 9.67 -18.30 12.00
CA ALA A 190 11.09 -18.00 12.16
C ALA A 190 11.96 -19.27 12.23
N LYS A 191 11.50 -20.29 12.94
CA LYS A 191 12.18 -21.60 12.98
C LYS A 191 12.27 -22.27 11.61
N ALA A 192 11.26 -22.09 10.76
CA ALA A 192 11.20 -22.71 9.45
C ALA A 192 12.09 -22.01 8.41
N VAL A 193 12.09 -20.68 8.37
CA VAL A 193 12.72 -19.90 7.28
C VAL A 193 13.57 -18.72 7.74
N GLY A 194 13.62 -18.41 9.04
CA GLY A 194 14.25 -17.18 9.55
C GLY A 194 15.77 -17.08 9.39
N ASP A 195 16.44 -18.20 9.10
CA ASP A 195 17.87 -18.23 8.74
C ASP A 195 18.14 -17.86 7.27
N ARG A 196 17.07 -17.81 6.44
CA ARG A 196 17.14 -17.62 4.98
C ARG A 196 16.31 -16.45 4.47
N MET A 197 15.36 -15.97 5.26
CA MET A 197 14.44 -14.88 4.92
C MET A 197 14.42 -13.82 6.01
N VAL A 198 14.33 -12.56 5.59
CA VAL A 198 13.97 -11.46 6.49
C VAL A 198 12.49 -11.56 6.81
N LEU A 199 12.15 -11.57 8.10
CA LEU A 199 10.77 -11.75 8.57
C LEU A 199 10.20 -10.46 9.15
N MET A 200 8.94 -10.23 8.91
CA MET A 200 8.18 -9.08 9.35
C MET A 200 6.82 -9.53 9.88
N LEU A 201 6.31 -8.82 10.88
CA LEU A 201 4.98 -9.08 11.44
C LEU A 201 4.11 -7.84 11.36
N ASP A 202 2.86 -8.05 10.98
CA ASP A 202 1.82 -7.04 10.96
C ASP A 202 0.50 -7.64 11.48
N PRO A 203 0.17 -7.46 12.77
CA PRO A 203 -1.11 -7.89 13.31
C PRO A 203 -2.30 -7.09 12.79
N ALA A 204 -2.07 -6.07 11.96
CA ALA A 204 -3.08 -5.22 11.35
C ALA A 204 -4.08 -4.65 12.37
N CYS A 205 -3.56 -4.09 13.47
CA CYS A 205 -4.35 -3.44 14.52
C CYS A 205 -5.29 -4.38 15.29
N GLU A 206 -4.95 -5.67 15.45
CA GLU A 206 -5.87 -6.62 16.10
C GLU A 206 -5.58 -6.86 17.60
N LEU A 207 -4.41 -6.50 18.13
CA LEU A 207 -4.06 -6.78 19.51
C LEU A 207 -4.77 -5.81 20.48
N ARG A 208 -5.51 -6.39 21.43
CA ARG A 208 -6.52 -5.67 22.22
C ARG A 208 -5.95 -4.87 23.37
N THR A 209 -4.82 -5.30 23.93
CA THR A 209 -4.22 -4.66 25.10
C THR A 209 -2.74 -4.37 24.88
N PHE A 210 -2.20 -3.43 25.65
CA PHE A 210 -0.77 -3.17 25.68
C PHE A 210 0.04 -4.43 26.04
N ALA A 211 -0.50 -5.26 26.96
CA ALA A 211 0.14 -6.49 27.37
C ALA A 211 0.20 -7.52 26.24
N ASP A 212 -0.86 -7.63 25.42
CA ASP A 212 -0.86 -8.48 24.24
C ASP A 212 0.17 -8.02 23.20
N ALA A 213 0.19 -6.72 22.90
CA ALA A 213 1.18 -6.15 21.96
C ALA A 213 2.61 -6.38 22.44
N LEU A 214 2.88 -6.17 23.73
CA LEU A 214 4.20 -6.45 24.32
C LEU A 214 4.54 -7.95 24.27
N TYR A 215 3.58 -8.82 24.53
CA TYR A 215 3.80 -10.28 24.50
C TYR A 215 4.19 -10.76 23.12
N VAL A 216 3.48 -10.33 22.08
CA VAL A 216 3.79 -10.65 20.67
C VAL A 216 5.11 -10.02 20.22
N GLY A 217 5.34 -8.75 20.59
CA GLY A 217 6.60 -8.06 20.27
C GLY A 217 7.84 -8.73 20.87
N ARG A 218 7.71 -9.35 22.06
CA ARG A 218 8.81 -10.14 22.64
C ARG A 218 9.10 -11.42 21.85
N ALA A 219 8.12 -12.04 21.24
CA ALA A 219 8.34 -13.15 20.31
C ALA A 219 9.08 -12.67 19.05
N CYS A 220 8.75 -11.48 18.55
CA CYS A 220 9.51 -10.85 17.47
C CYS A 220 10.96 -10.58 17.88
N ASP A 221 11.21 -10.10 19.10
CA ASP A 221 12.56 -9.91 19.67
C ASP A 221 13.37 -11.20 19.74
N GLU A 222 12.74 -12.29 20.17
CA GLU A 222 13.36 -13.62 20.26
C GLU A 222 13.74 -14.16 18.89
N ALA A 223 12.85 -13.97 17.91
CA ALA A 223 12.98 -14.49 16.56
C ALA A 223 13.77 -13.55 15.60
N GLY A 224 14.12 -12.33 16.02
CA GLY A 224 14.89 -11.39 15.21
C GLY A 224 14.15 -10.81 14.02
N TYR A 225 12.87 -10.50 14.18
CA TYR A 225 12.07 -9.87 13.14
C TYR A 225 12.59 -8.50 12.76
N PHE A 226 12.49 -8.13 11.48
CA PHE A 226 12.99 -6.88 10.93
C PHE A 226 12.15 -5.69 11.36
N TRP A 227 10.82 -5.85 11.37
CA TRP A 227 9.90 -4.91 12.01
C TRP A 227 8.67 -5.60 12.59
N TYR A 228 8.01 -4.87 13.48
CA TYR A 228 6.72 -5.14 14.06
C TYR A 228 5.77 -3.97 13.74
N GLU A 229 4.75 -4.22 12.91
CA GLU A 229 3.88 -3.21 12.31
C GLU A 229 2.53 -3.16 13.04
N ASP A 230 1.96 -1.97 13.20
CA ASP A 230 0.61 -1.64 13.65
C ASP A 230 -0.03 -2.61 14.67
N PRO A 231 0.57 -2.79 15.87
CA PRO A 231 0.13 -3.82 16.82
C PRO A 231 -1.21 -3.51 17.50
N PHE A 232 -1.52 -2.22 17.73
CA PHE A 232 -2.64 -1.84 18.60
C PHE A 232 -3.96 -1.70 17.85
N ARG A 233 -5.04 -2.11 18.52
CA ARG A 233 -6.41 -2.06 18.00
C ARG A 233 -6.96 -0.66 17.74
N ASP A 234 -6.28 0.39 18.18
CA ASP A 234 -6.60 1.79 17.90
C ASP A 234 -6.19 2.28 16.50
N ALA A 235 -5.88 1.38 15.61
CA ALA A 235 -5.38 1.65 14.26
C ALA A 235 -4.04 2.43 14.24
N GLY A 236 -3.17 2.22 15.23
CA GLY A 236 -1.84 2.81 15.25
C GLY A 236 -1.78 4.32 15.48
N THR A 237 -2.81 4.92 16.07
CA THR A 237 -2.89 6.39 16.22
C THR A 237 -2.31 6.93 17.53
N SER A 238 -2.00 6.08 18.51
CA SER A 238 -1.46 6.50 19.81
C SER A 238 0.07 6.55 19.83
N ALA A 239 0.67 7.70 19.51
CA ALA A 239 2.12 7.89 19.61
C ALA A 239 2.67 7.60 21.02
N PHE A 240 1.91 7.91 22.09
CA PHE A 240 2.31 7.61 23.47
C PHE A 240 2.43 6.11 23.73
N ALA A 241 1.43 5.32 23.33
CA ALA A 241 1.44 3.88 23.53
C ALA A 241 2.57 3.20 22.73
N HIS A 242 2.77 3.61 21.47
CA HIS A 242 3.84 3.09 20.64
C HIS A 242 5.23 3.46 21.16
N ARG A 243 5.45 4.70 21.62
CA ARG A 243 6.71 5.10 22.27
C ARG A 243 7.01 4.23 23.50
N LYS A 244 5.98 3.93 24.31
CA LYS A 244 6.13 3.07 25.48
C LYS A 244 6.49 1.64 25.06
N LEU A 245 5.81 1.09 24.04
CA LEU A 245 6.08 -0.26 23.52
C LEU A 245 7.49 -0.33 22.93
N ARG A 246 7.89 0.65 22.11
CA ARG A 246 9.22 0.79 21.50
C ARG A 246 10.34 0.75 22.54
N GLY A 247 10.14 1.42 23.69
CA GLY A 247 11.13 1.40 24.79
C GLY A 247 11.24 0.05 25.52
N MET A 248 10.39 -0.93 25.22
CA MET A 248 10.36 -2.25 25.86
C MET A 248 10.72 -3.41 24.91
N LEU A 249 10.90 -3.12 23.62
CA LEU A 249 11.24 -4.06 22.57
C LEU A 249 12.57 -3.69 21.91
N ARG A 250 13.21 -4.70 21.30
CA ARG A 250 14.39 -4.53 20.43
C ARG A 250 14.00 -4.47 18.97
N THR A 251 12.93 -5.20 18.60
CA THR A 251 12.37 -5.21 17.24
C THR A 251 11.86 -3.81 16.91
N PRO A 252 12.33 -3.19 15.82
CA PRO A 252 11.85 -1.87 15.39
C PRO A 252 10.36 -1.87 15.10
N LEU A 253 9.68 -0.76 15.40
CA LEU A 253 8.29 -0.56 15.06
C LEU A 253 8.14 0.15 13.72
N LEU A 254 7.30 -0.39 12.84
CA LEU A 254 6.82 0.26 11.62
C LEU A 254 5.38 0.73 11.85
N ILE A 255 5.18 2.03 11.95
CA ILE A 255 3.87 2.62 12.25
C ILE A 255 3.58 3.75 11.26
N THR A 256 2.43 4.32 11.34
CA THR A 256 1.93 5.48 10.58
C THR A 256 1.16 5.14 9.29
N GLU A 257 0.78 3.89 9.04
CA GLU A 257 -0.18 3.59 7.97
C GLU A 257 -1.48 4.37 8.17
N HIS A 258 -1.98 4.39 9.39
CA HIS A 258 -3.25 5.03 9.76
C HIS A 258 -3.11 6.48 10.25
N VAL A 259 -1.89 7.03 10.28
CA VAL A 259 -1.59 8.44 10.56
C VAL A 259 -1.21 9.10 9.23
N ARG A 260 -2.15 9.77 8.58
CA ARG A 260 -2.01 10.22 7.19
C ARG A 260 -1.56 11.67 7.07
N GLY A 261 -0.72 11.94 6.06
CA GLY A 261 -0.21 13.27 5.76
C GLY A 261 1.12 13.59 6.45
N VAL A 262 1.80 14.59 5.93
CA VAL A 262 3.19 14.92 6.31
C VAL A 262 3.27 15.37 7.77
N GLU A 263 2.42 16.33 8.16
CA GLU A 263 2.47 16.96 9.48
C GLU A 263 2.13 15.98 10.60
N PRO A 264 1.04 15.20 10.55
CA PRO A 264 0.74 14.21 11.59
C PRO A 264 1.81 13.11 11.71
N LYS A 265 2.40 12.67 10.58
CA LYS A 265 3.49 11.70 10.61
C LYS A 265 4.75 12.29 11.23
N ALA A 266 5.09 13.56 10.92
CA ALA A 266 6.21 14.26 11.56
C ALA A 266 6.03 14.37 13.08
N ASP A 267 4.84 14.76 13.54
CA ASP A 267 4.53 14.82 14.96
C ASP A 267 4.62 13.44 15.63
N PHE A 268 4.15 12.39 14.96
CA PHE A 268 4.23 11.03 15.47
C PHE A 268 5.68 10.56 15.62
N VAL A 269 6.54 10.85 14.63
CA VAL A 269 7.98 10.55 14.68
C VAL A 269 8.65 11.34 15.81
N LEU A 270 8.41 12.64 15.90
CA LEU A 270 8.99 13.51 16.94
C LEU A 270 8.53 13.11 18.35
N ALA A 271 7.31 12.57 18.48
CA ALA A 271 6.84 11.99 19.73
C ALA A 271 7.52 10.65 20.07
N GLY A 272 8.36 10.10 19.18
CA GLY A 272 9.08 8.85 19.37
C GLY A 272 8.21 7.61 19.16
N GLY A 273 7.12 7.72 18.40
CA GLY A 273 6.14 6.65 18.22
C GLY A 273 6.53 5.55 17.23
N THR A 274 7.56 5.73 16.42
CA THR A 274 7.94 4.76 15.39
C THR A 274 9.45 4.74 15.13
N ASP A 275 9.96 3.66 14.54
CA ASP A 275 11.33 3.51 14.05
C ASP A 275 11.40 3.58 12.52
N PHE A 276 10.37 3.07 11.82
CA PHE A 276 10.17 3.21 10.38
C PHE A 276 8.88 3.99 10.13
N VAL A 277 8.84 4.80 9.08
CA VAL A 277 7.65 5.54 8.67
C VAL A 277 6.92 4.76 7.57
N ARG A 278 5.64 4.47 7.75
CA ARG A 278 4.81 3.88 6.68
C ARG A 278 4.27 4.98 5.79
N VAL A 279 4.30 4.78 4.45
CA VAL A 279 3.76 5.71 3.46
C VAL A 279 3.04 4.97 2.34
N ASP A 280 1.96 5.54 1.84
CA ASP A 280 1.20 5.00 0.71
C ASP A 280 0.75 6.12 -0.22
N PRO A 281 1.09 6.09 -1.52
CA PRO A 281 0.68 7.14 -2.44
C PRO A 281 -0.84 7.27 -2.62
N GLU A 282 -1.62 6.21 -2.36
CA GLU A 282 -3.08 6.33 -2.35
C GLU A 282 -3.61 6.99 -1.06
N TYR A 283 -2.94 6.78 0.08
CA TYR A 283 -3.39 7.29 1.39
C TYR A 283 -2.82 8.67 1.71
N ASP A 284 -1.59 8.94 1.30
CA ASP A 284 -0.80 10.11 1.69
C ASP A 284 -0.77 11.20 0.61
N MET A 285 -1.91 11.44 -0.03
CA MET A 285 -2.09 12.51 -1.03
C MET A 285 -1.17 12.37 -2.26
N GLY A 286 -1.03 11.16 -2.76
CA GLY A 286 -0.34 10.88 -4.01
C GLY A 286 1.17 10.75 -3.90
N ILE A 287 1.83 10.72 -5.03
CA ILE A 287 3.28 10.73 -5.15
C ILE A 287 3.86 12.01 -4.54
N THR A 288 3.18 13.14 -4.73
CA THR A 288 3.61 14.44 -4.18
C THR A 288 3.69 14.41 -2.66
N GLY A 289 2.63 13.95 -1.98
CA GLY A 289 2.60 13.85 -0.52
C GLY A 289 3.57 12.81 0.02
N SER A 290 3.64 11.66 -0.63
CA SER A 290 4.53 10.57 -0.23
C SER A 290 6.01 10.94 -0.29
N LEU A 291 6.44 11.69 -1.30
CA LEU A 291 7.81 12.21 -1.37
C LEU A 291 8.15 13.17 -0.24
N LYS A 292 7.20 14.06 0.13
CA LYS A 292 7.40 14.96 1.27
C LYS A 292 7.62 14.16 2.56
N ILE A 293 6.87 13.05 2.77
CA ILE A 293 7.02 12.15 3.92
C ILE A 293 8.36 11.43 3.86
N ALA A 294 8.74 10.88 2.71
CA ALA A 294 10.02 10.17 2.54
C ALA A 294 11.22 11.09 2.83
N HIS A 295 11.22 12.32 2.34
CA HIS A 295 12.27 13.30 2.60
C HIS A 295 12.29 13.76 4.07
N MET A 296 11.14 13.91 4.71
CA MET A 296 11.04 14.20 6.13
C MET A 296 11.66 13.05 6.96
N ALA A 297 11.31 11.80 6.68
CA ALA A 297 11.86 10.62 7.34
C ALA A 297 13.38 10.54 7.12
N GLU A 298 13.86 10.72 5.89
CA GLU A 298 15.29 10.74 5.55
C GLU A 298 16.07 11.80 6.31
N ALA A 299 15.53 13.03 6.41
CA ALA A 299 16.15 14.12 7.16
C ALA A 299 16.27 13.81 8.67
N LEU A 300 15.41 12.96 9.20
CA LEU A 300 15.41 12.49 10.58
C LEU A 300 16.23 11.19 10.77
N GLY A 301 16.85 10.66 9.70
CA GLY A 301 17.64 9.43 9.72
C GLY A 301 16.81 8.16 9.79
N LEU A 302 15.54 8.21 9.37
CA LEU A 302 14.63 7.07 9.38
C LEU A 302 14.37 6.53 7.98
N ASP A 303 14.12 5.24 7.90
CA ASP A 303 13.60 4.62 6.69
C ASP A 303 12.10 4.83 6.56
N CYS A 304 11.64 4.85 5.30
CA CYS A 304 10.27 5.08 4.92
C CYS A 304 9.80 3.95 4.01
N GLU A 305 8.95 3.07 4.55
CA GLU A 305 8.51 1.86 3.87
C GLU A 305 7.17 2.07 3.18
N ILE A 306 7.10 1.65 1.92
CA ILE A 306 5.87 1.82 1.13
C ILE A 306 4.86 0.73 1.47
N HIS A 307 3.63 1.14 1.80
CA HIS A 307 2.50 0.25 1.98
C HIS A 307 1.90 -0.15 0.63
N ALA A 308 1.49 -1.41 0.52
CA ALA A 308 0.81 -1.99 -0.62
C ALA A 308 1.62 -2.02 -1.93
N SER A 309 0.95 -2.30 -3.02
CA SER A 309 1.55 -2.52 -4.34
C SER A 309 0.84 -1.74 -5.44
N GLY A 310 1.54 -1.49 -6.52
CA GLY A 310 1.01 -0.81 -7.69
C GLY A 310 2.10 -0.11 -8.49
N PRO A 311 1.81 0.33 -9.72
CA PRO A 311 2.80 0.99 -10.56
C PRO A 311 3.30 2.31 -9.93
N ALA A 312 2.43 3.09 -9.30
CA ALA A 312 2.81 4.31 -8.58
C ALA A 312 3.75 4.01 -7.41
N HIS A 313 3.48 2.93 -6.65
CA HIS A 313 4.30 2.46 -5.53
C HIS A 313 5.71 2.07 -6.00
N ARG A 314 5.81 1.34 -7.14
CA ARG A 314 7.12 0.98 -7.72
C ARG A 314 7.92 2.19 -8.16
N HIS A 315 7.30 3.17 -8.82
CA HIS A 315 7.97 4.41 -9.20
C HIS A 315 8.45 5.22 -8.01
N LEU A 316 7.61 5.33 -6.98
CA LEU A 316 7.93 6.04 -5.75
C LEU A 316 9.13 5.40 -5.04
N MET A 317 9.07 4.08 -4.77
CA MET A 317 10.19 3.36 -4.14
C MET A 317 11.48 3.44 -4.97
N ALA A 318 11.38 3.42 -6.28
CA ALA A 318 12.53 3.52 -7.17
C ALA A 318 13.25 4.87 -7.07
N ALA A 319 12.58 5.91 -6.60
CA ALA A 319 13.14 7.23 -6.37
C ALA A 319 13.60 7.45 -4.92
N MET A 320 13.16 6.61 -3.97
CA MET A 320 13.49 6.74 -2.56
C MET A 320 14.78 5.98 -2.20
N ARG A 321 15.72 6.65 -1.54
CA ARG A 321 16.92 6.01 -0.99
C ARG A 321 16.60 5.19 0.27
N ASN A 322 15.75 5.74 1.13
CA ASN A 322 15.43 5.26 2.47
C ASN A 322 14.19 4.34 2.48
N SER A 323 14.11 3.37 1.57
CA SER A 323 13.08 2.31 1.57
C SER A 323 13.75 0.97 1.26
N ASN A 324 13.37 -0.08 1.97
CA ASN A 324 14.07 -1.36 1.93
C ASN A 324 13.40 -2.39 1.04
N TYR A 325 12.07 -2.53 1.13
CA TYR A 325 11.36 -3.60 0.44
C TYR A 325 10.07 -3.11 -0.21
N TYR A 326 9.80 -3.64 -1.40
CA TYR A 326 8.51 -3.49 -2.08
C TYR A 326 7.53 -4.56 -1.58
N GLU A 327 6.33 -4.16 -1.25
CA GLU A 327 5.28 -5.05 -0.78
C GLU A 327 4.55 -5.71 -1.94
N VAL A 328 4.72 -7.04 -2.10
CA VAL A 328 3.82 -7.84 -2.92
C VAL A 328 2.65 -8.25 -2.03
N ALA A 329 1.61 -7.46 -2.10
CA ALA A 329 0.58 -7.43 -1.09
C ALA A 329 -0.49 -8.50 -1.29
N LEU A 330 -0.98 -8.99 -0.15
CA LEU A 330 -2.12 -9.88 -0.02
C LEU A 330 -2.01 -11.11 -0.93
N VAL A 331 -1.03 -11.94 -0.65
CA VAL A 331 -0.86 -13.22 -1.30
C VAL A 331 -1.17 -14.36 -0.33
N GLY A 332 -1.64 -15.47 -0.83
CA GLY A 332 -1.95 -16.65 -0.05
C GLY A 332 -1.96 -17.87 -0.94
N PRO A 333 -1.97 -19.07 -0.37
CA PRO A 333 -2.04 -20.31 -1.15
C PRO A 333 -3.32 -20.30 -2.02
N ASP A 334 -3.14 -20.54 -3.32
CA ASP A 334 -4.25 -20.63 -4.30
C ASP A 334 -5.17 -19.39 -4.34
N CYS A 335 -4.65 -18.23 -3.97
CA CYS A 335 -5.43 -16.99 -3.91
C CYS A 335 -4.75 -15.87 -4.69
N PRO A 336 -5.40 -15.32 -5.75
CA PRO A 336 -4.96 -14.07 -6.36
C PRO A 336 -5.17 -12.93 -5.37
N ASN A 337 -4.38 -11.87 -5.50
CA ASN A 337 -4.62 -10.66 -4.72
C ASN A 337 -5.86 -9.87 -5.22
N VAL A 338 -6.26 -8.83 -4.48
CA VAL A 338 -7.40 -7.94 -4.85
C VAL A 338 -7.01 -6.83 -5.84
N ILE A 339 -5.85 -6.96 -6.49
CA ILE A 339 -5.43 -6.02 -7.53
C ILE A 339 -6.31 -6.21 -8.76
N PRO A 340 -6.81 -5.12 -9.37
CA PRO A 340 -7.73 -5.25 -10.48
C PRO A 340 -7.05 -5.86 -11.72
N PRO A 341 -7.70 -6.79 -12.43
CA PRO A 341 -7.16 -7.43 -13.63
C PRO A 341 -7.31 -6.51 -14.86
N VAL A 342 -6.76 -5.30 -14.78
CA VAL A 342 -6.99 -4.21 -15.76
C VAL A 342 -5.76 -3.86 -16.59
N TYR A 343 -4.69 -4.64 -16.51
CA TYR A 343 -3.47 -4.33 -17.24
C TYR A 343 -3.43 -5.04 -18.59
N ALA A 344 -3.44 -4.26 -19.67
CA ALA A 344 -3.25 -4.74 -21.05
C ALA A 344 -1.76 -4.83 -21.44
N CYS A 345 -0.86 -4.84 -20.47
CA CYS A 345 0.58 -4.95 -20.64
C CYS A 345 1.13 -6.01 -19.65
N GLY A 346 2.44 -6.27 -19.70
CA GLY A 346 3.10 -7.27 -18.85
C GLY A 346 3.28 -6.85 -17.39
N TYR A 347 2.54 -5.85 -16.87
CA TYR A 347 2.57 -5.47 -15.47
C TYR A 347 1.79 -6.47 -14.61
N SER A 348 2.40 -6.90 -13.50
CA SER A 348 1.77 -7.78 -12.52
C SER A 348 2.29 -7.47 -11.10
N ASP A 349 1.42 -7.62 -10.11
CA ASP A 349 1.74 -7.70 -8.68
C ASP A 349 1.19 -9.01 -8.08
N GLN A 350 1.07 -10.06 -8.90
CA GLN A 350 0.79 -11.40 -8.43
C GLN A 350 2.03 -12.00 -7.73
N LEU A 351 1.84 -13.09 -7.02
CA LEU A 351 2.92 -13.72 -6.23
C LEU A 351 4.15 -14.08 -7.07
N ASP A 352 3.98 -14.38 -8.34
CA ASP A 352 5.03 -14.75 -9.31
C ASP A 352 5.67 -13.54 -10.04
N CYS A 353 5.35 -12.31 -9.65
CA CYS A 353 5.87 -11.11 -10.31
C CYS A 353 7.35 -10.81 -10.06
N ILE A 354 8.01 -11.55 -9.18
CA ILE A 354 9.44 -11.41 -8.85
C ILE A 354 10.34 -12.13 -9.86
N ASP A 355 11.58 -11.67 -9.95
CA ASP A 355 12.63 -12.41 -10.66
C ASP A 355 13.38 -13.39 -9.73
N ALA A 356 14.34 -14.11 -10.30
CA ALA A 356 15.16 -15.08 -9.56
C ALA A 356 16.01 -14.46 -8.42
N ALA A 357 16.17 -13.14 -8.40
CA ALA A 357 16.86 -12.42 -7.34
C ALA A 357 15.90 -11.92 -6.23
N GLY A 358 14.60 -12.24 -6.32
CA GLY A 358 13.59 -11.79 -5.37
C GLY A 358 13.24 -10.32 -5.51
N THR A 359 13.37 -9.76 -6.70
CA THR A 359 13.11 -8.34 -6.96
C THR A 359 12.00 -8.16 -8.00
N VAL A 360 11.31 -7.01 -7.95
CA VAL A 360 10.40 -6.57 -9.00
C VAL A 360 11.02 -5.44 -9.84
N GLY A 361 10.67 -5.42 -11.13
CA GLY A 361 11.06 -4.33 -12.03
C GLY A 361 10.16 -3.10 -11.87
N VAL A 362 10.71 -1.93 -12.17
CA VAL A 362 9.93 -0.69 -12.29
C VAL A 362 9.45 -0.55 -13.75
N PRO A 363 8.19 -0.18 -14.01
CA PRO A 363 7.72 0.04 -15.38
C PRO A 363 8.56 1.11 -16.12
N HIS A 364 8.84 0.88 -17.40
CA HIS A 364 9.78 1.73 -18.15
C HIS A 364 9.13 2.72 -19.12
N GLY A 365 7.83 2.61 -19.37
CA GLY A 365 7.11 3.51 -20.27
C GLY A 365 6.87 4.90 -19.67
N PRO A 366 6.52 5.91 -20.50
CA PRO A 366 6.16 7.23 -20.03
C PRO A 366 5.01 7.20 -18.99
N GLY A 367 5.09 8.06 -18.00
CA GLY A 367 4.13 8.10 -16.89
C GLY A 367 4.30 6.90 -15.95
N LEU A 368 3.21 6.24 -15.64
CA LEU A 368 3.21 4.99 -14.86
C LEU A 368 3.79 3.79 -15.62
N GLY A 369 4.04 3.94 -16.94
CA GLY A 369 4.59 2.87 -17.75
C GLY A 369 3.70 1.65 -17.91
N VAL A 370 2.39 1.81 -17.70
CA VAL A 370 1.38 0.75 -17.84
C VAL A 370 0.30 1.15 -18.85
N THR A 371 -0.37 0.15 -19.38
CA THR A 371 -1.54 0.33 -20.25
C THR A 371 -2.73 -0.38 -19.61
N TYR A 372 -3.85 0.33 -19.49
CA TYR A 372 -5.07 -0.22 -18.93
C TYR A 372 -5.98 -0.82 -20.01
N ASP A 373 -6.66 -1.92 -19.67
CA ASP A 373 -7.73 -2.54 -20.46
C ASP A 373 -9.05 -1.77 -20.24
N TRP A 374 -9.24 -0.73 -21.02
CA TRP A 374 -10.45 0.10 -20.95
C TRP A 374 -11.72 -0.66 -21.34
N ASP A 375 -11.62 -1.67 -22.23
CA ASP A 375 -12.76 -2.50 -22.58
C ASP A 375 -13.20 -3.35 -21.38
N TYR A 376 -12.26 -3.84 -20.60
CA TYR A 376 -12.57 -4.52 -19.34
C TYR A 376 -13.24 -3.56 -18.34
N ILE A 377 -12.64 -2.39 -18.09
CA ILE A 377 -13.17 -1.38 -17.17
C ILE A 377 -14.60 -0.98 -17.58
N ASP A 378 -14.84 -0.74 -18.86
CA ASP A 378 -16.14 -0.32 -19.37
C ASP A 378 -17.20 -1.43 -19.25
N ARG A 379 -16.85 -2.69 -19.49
CA ARG A 379 -17.78 -3.83 -19.30
C ARG A 379 -18.19 -4.04 -17.84
N HIS A 380 -17.30 -3.69 -16.89
CA HIS A 380 -17.54 -3.90 -15.46
C HIS A 380 -17.95 -2.61 -14.72
N ARG A 381 -18.13 -1.52 -15.45
CA ARG A 381 -18.44 -0.21 -14.89
C ARG A 381 -19.86 -0.15 -14.33
N VAL A 382 -19.96 0.25 -13.07
CA VAL A 382 -21.23 0.45 -12.36
C VAL A 382 -21.62 1.93 -12.26
N ALA A 383 -20.65 2.86 -12.34
CA ALA A 383 -20.92 4.29 -12.39
C ALA A 383 -19.82 5.05 -13.14
N LYS A 384 -20.17 6.24 -13.65
CA LYS A 384 -19.22 7.18 -14.26
C LYS A 384 -19.59 8.60 -13.86
N HIS A 385 -18.60 9.36 -13.40
CA HIS A 385 -18.70 10.78 -13.08
C HIS A 385 -17.78 11.56 -14.00
N VAL A 386 -18.26 12.68 -14.54
CA VAL A 386 -17.53 13.53 -15.49
C VAL A 386 -17.65 14.97 -15.06
N PHE A 387 -16.53 15.69 -15.06
CA PHE A 387 -16.41 17.10 -14.76
C PHE A 387 -15.68 17.80 -15.92
N GLU A 388 -16.26 18.92 -16.38
CA GLU A 388 -15.78 19.74 -17.51
C GLU A 388 -15.82 21.23 -17.19
#